data_5a5c1efa895b8609c6582b93b717c465
#
_entry.id   5a5c1efa895b8609c6582b93b717c465
#
_cell.length_a   1.000
_cell.length_b   1.000
_cell.length_c   1.000
_cell.angle_alpha   90.00
_cell.angle_beta   90.00
_cell.angle_gamma   90.00
#
_symmetry.space_group_name_H-M   'P 1'
#
loop_
_entity.id
_entity.type
_entity.pdbx_description
1 polymer ?
#
loop_
_entity_poly.entity_id
_entity_poly.type
_entity_poly.pdbx_seq_one_letter_code
_entity_poly.pdbx_strand_id
1 'polypeptide(L)'
;MLKKIISLFLFLSLVLSLASCVGASKKPSDYESVEDIPLPEYKKGQTVSLKVYNWGEYISDGSEDSFDVNKEFEKYFNEHLSEKYGGIKIKVEYSMYPTNEEMYSKITNGAVSYDVIIPSDYMIQKMQSEGLLLSFDTGSLSNYGNISEDFKGTYYDPDNRYSVPYTYGMLGIIYNKDKVDPEDVADKSWALMWNEKYSGNILQFNNPRDAFATAMYKEGLSVNSDDPEVWNKALLELQKQKPILQGYVNDEIFNKMENESALIASYYVGDFLTMADNQENLAFYYPKEGVNYFIDAMCIPSCSSNPHLAKEYINFMISEEAAVANALYIGYASPNTAVVENEEYIEAMLEYSYEGENGENAYELLYNNTPDTVNAYYNSLFPDEIDPACYRSFSDETQKNINALWESLKKSSTTEPWIHVVSGLIVASVLTLEVYSTYTKKKRSHSYRLRDKQKKKTA
;
A
#
# COMPACT_ATOMS: atom_id res chain seq x y z
N MET A 1 15.07 71.19 2.90
CA MET A 1 15.28 69.78 3.23
C MET A 1 14.01 69.10 3.78
N LEU A 2 13.35 69.70 4.77
CA LEU A 2 12.20 69.08 5.46
C LEU A 2 11.02 68.75 4.50
N LYS A 3 10.68 69.61 3.51
CA LYS A 3 9.61 69.36 2.53
C LYS A 3 9.93 68.16 1.58
N LYS A 4 11.20 67.92 1.26
CA LYS A 4 11.58 66.75 0.42
C LYS A 4 11.55 65.42 1.20
N ILE A 5 11.82 65.46 2.55
CA ILE A 5 11.74 64.30 3.43
C ILE A 5 10.28 63.92 3.67
N ILE A 6 9.38 64.88 3.88
CA ILE A 6 7.93 64.65 4.03
C ILE A 6 7.32 64.09 2.75
N SER A 7 7.74 64.58 1.58
CA SER A 7 7.27 64.05 0.28
C SER A 7 7.74 62.62 0.02
N LEU A 8 8.96 62.29 0.46
CA LEU A 8 9.51 60.93 0.35
C LEU A 8 8.80 59.93 1.28
N PHE A 9 8.46 60.38 2.50
CA PHE A 9 7.67 59.55 3.46
C PHE A 9 6.23 59.32 3.00
N LEU A 10 5.58 60.34 2.43
CA LEU A 10 4.25 60.21 1.85
C LEU A 10 4.24 59.32 0.62
N PHE A 11 5.28 59.35 -0.21
CA PHE A 11 5.40 58.44 -1.36
C PHE A 11 5.69 57.01 -0.94
N LEU A 12 6.50 56.80 0.10
CA LEU A 12 6.82 55.48 0.69
C LEU A 12 5.59 54.89 1.38
N SER A 13 4.75 55.68 2.05
CA SER A 13 3.52 55.21 2.69
C SER A 13 2.43 54.85 1.63
N LEU A 14 2.41 55.58 0.53
CA LEU A 14 1.46 55.28 -0.60
C LEU A 14 1.87 54.01 -1.34
N VAL A 15 3.15 53.72 -1.49
CA VAL A 15 3.66 52.49 -2.12
C VAL A 15 3.47 51.28 -1.16
N LEU A 16 3.60 51.48 0.12
CA LEU A 16 3.31 50.43 1.15
C LEU A 16 1.80 50.14 1.26
N SER A 17 0.91 51.10 1.04
CA SER A 17 -0.54 50.89 1.04
C SER A 17 -1.06 50.24 -0.24
N LEU A 18 -0.33 50.35 -1.36
CA LEU A 18 -0.64 49.65 -2.60
C LEU A 18 -0.10 48.23 -2.65
N ALA A 19 0.92 47.89 -1.82
CA ALA A 19 1.45 46.53 -1.68
C ALA A 19 0.60 45.63 -0.75
N SER A 20 -0.33 46.21 0.01
CA SER A 20 -1.20 45.42 0.95
C SER A 20 -2.55 45.00 0.33
N CYS A 21 -2.77 45.19 -0.96
CA CYS A 21 -3.99 44.76 -1.66
C CYS A 21 -3.76 43.70 -2.74
N VAL A 22 -2.56 43.12 -2.82
CA VAL A 22 -2.43 41.84 -3.52
C VAL A 22 -2.81 40.79 -2.46
N GLY A 23 -4.08 40.50 -2.33
CA GLY A 23 -4.54 39.35 -1.55
C GLY A 23 -3.75 38.15 -2.01
N ALA A 24 -3.03 37.50 -1.08
CA ALA A 24 -2.40 36.22 -1.39
C ALA A 24 -3.51 35.34 -1.97
N SER A 25 -3.31 34.85 -3.18
CA SER A 25 -4.25 33.90 -3.77
C SER A 25 -4.31 32.69 -2.82
N LYS A 26 -5.51 32.37 -2.37
CA LYS A 26 -5.71 31.17 -1.53
C LYS A 26 -5.18 29.95 -2.30
N LYS A 27 -4.52 29.05 -1.57
CA LYS A 27 -4.10 27.76 -2.10
C LYS A 27 -5.30 26.78 -2.03
N PRO A 28 -5.33 25.70 -2.82
CA PRO A 28 -6.37 24.68 -2.69
C PRO A 28 -6.56 24.19 -1.26
N SER A 29 -5.49 24.05 -0.48
CA SER A 29 -5.51 23.67 0.93
C SER A 29 -6.21 24.69 1.88
N ASP A 30 -6.55 25.89 1.40
CA ASP A 30 -7.30 26.89 2.15
C ASP A 30 -8.83 26.75 1.98
N TYR A 31 -9.27 25.75 1.22
CA TYR A 31 -10.66 25.42 0.96
C TYR A 31 -11.02 24.05 1.54
N GLU A 32 -12.27 23.87 1.91
CA GLU A 32 -12.78 22.59 2.42
C GLU A 32 -13.38 21.73 1.31
N SER A 33 -13.86 22.33 0.24
CA SER A 33 -14.50 21.65 -0.90
C SER A 33 -13.91 22.07 -2.23
N VAL A 34 -13.87 21.11 -3.15
CA VAL A 34 -13.46 21.34 -4.55
C VAL A 34 -14.37 22.37 -5.24
N GLU A 35 -15.67 22.38 -4.90
CA GLU A 35 -16.66 23.28 -5.47
C GLU A 35 -16.39 24.75 -5.12
N ASP A 36 -15.74 25.00 -3.99
CA ASP A 36 -15.39 26.37 -3.53
C ASP A 36 -14.10 26.90 -4.19
N ILE A 37 -13.32 26.03 -4.84
CA ILE A 37 -12.06 26.39 -5.49
C ILE A 37 -12.38 26.97 -6.87
N PRO A 38 -11.95 28.21 -7.17
CA PRO A 38 -12.13 28.77 -8.52
C PRO A 38 -11.40 27.91 -9.55
N LEU A 39 -12.05 27.71 -10.72
CA LEU A 39 -11.39 27.10 -11.85
C LEU A 39 -10.17 27.93 -12.26
N PRO A 40 -8.98 27.33 -12.39
CA PRO A 40 -7.79 28.04 -12.85
C PRO A 40 -7.98 28.57 -14.28
N GLU A 41 -7.40 29.73 -14.55
CA GLU A 41 -7.30 30.24 -15.94
C GLU A 41 -6.16 29.50 -16.65
N TYR A 42 -6.53 28.53 -17.47
CA TYR A 42 -5.58 27.78 -18.28
C TYR A 42 -5.30 28.49 -19.63
N LYS A 43 -4.09 28.29 -20.15
CA LYS A 43 -3.77 28.75 -21.52
C LYS A 43 -4.18 27.67 -22.53
N LYS A 44 -4.90 28.09 -23.61
CA LYS A 44 -5.28 27.15 -24.66
C LYS A 44 -4.06 26.40 -25.23
N GLY A 45 -4.18 25.08 -25.32
CA GLY A 45 -3.12 24.19 -25.75
C GLY A 45 -2.04 23.88 -24.71
N GLN A 46 -2.18 24.40 -23.47
CA GLN A 46 -1.31 24.02 -22.36
C GLN A 46 -1.52 22.55 -22.02
N THR A 47 -0.43 21.82 -21.74
CA THR A 47 -0.51 20.49 -21.13
C THR A 47 -0.43 20.63 -19.61
N VAL A 48 -1.41 20.05 -18.92
CA VAL A 48 -1.50 20.01 -17.45
C VAL A 48 -1.23 18.60 -16.99
N SER A 49 -0.30 18.44 -16.05
CA SER A 49 -0.04 17.14 -15.41
C SER A 49 -1.03 16.88 -14.29
N LEU A 50 -1.73 15.74 -14.36
CA LEU A 50 -2.53 15.20 -13.27
C LEU A 50 -1.72 14.11 -12.56
N LYS A 51 -1.46 14.29 -11.28
CA LYS A 51 -0.60 13.38 -10.50
C LYS A 51 -1.45 12.41 -9.72
N VAL A 52 -1.35 11.13 -10.07
CA VAL A 52 -2.03 10.01 -9.42
C VAL A 52 -1.02 9.21 -8.60
N TYR A 53 -1.36 8.90 -7.35
CA TYR A 53 -0.52 8.13 -6.44
C TYR A 53 -1.32 6.95 -5.89
N ASN A 54 -0.96 5.75 -6.30
CA ASN A 54 -1.70 4.51 -6.07
C ASN A 54 -0.77 3.42 -5.50
N TRP A 55 -1.33 2.26 -5.23
CA TRP A 55 -0.59 1.05 -4.88
C TRP A 55 0.20 0.50 -6.09
N GLY A 56 1.13 -0.42 -5.83
CA GLY A 56 1.72 -1.26 -6.87
C GLY A 56 0.69 -2.25 -7.43
N GLU A 57 0.86 -2.71 -8.66
CA GLU A 57 0.02 -3.70 -9.35
C GLU A 57 -1.50 -3.44 -9.21
N TYR A 58 -1.94 -2.18 -9.26
CA TYR A 58 -3.28 -1.78 -8.85
C TYR A 58 -4.02 -0.90 -9.86
N ILE A 59 -3.66 -1.01 -11.13
CA ILE A 59 -4.32 -0.33 -12.26
C ILE A 59 -3.97 -1.05 -13.56
N SER A 60 -4.92 -1.16 -14.48
CA SER A 60 -4.68 -1.60 -15.83
C SER A 60 -3.84 -0.54 -16.58
N ASP A 61 -2.60 -0.89 -16.91
CA ASP A 61 -1.56 0.05 -17.38
C ASP A 61 -1.15 -0.13 -18.84
N GLY A 62 -1.82 -1.05 -19.54
CA GLY A 62 -1.55 -1.39 -20.94
C GLY A 62 -0.42 -2.42 -21.11
N SER A 63 0.10 -3.00 -20.03
CA SER A 63 0.97 -4.17 -20.12
C SER A 63 0.16 -5.40 -20.58
N GLU A 64 0.82 -6.37 -21.18
CA GLU A 64 0.18 -7.59 -21.66
C GLU A 64 -1.03 -7.37 -22.61
N ASP A 65 -0.98 -6.27 -23.38
CA ASP A 65 -2.05 -5.83 -24.28
C ASP A 65 -3.36 -5.41 -23.56
N SER A 66 -3.29 -5.15 -22.24
CA SER A 66 -4.42 -4.66 -21.46
C SER A 66 -4.82 -3.22 -21.81
N PHE A 67 -5.99 -2.80 -21.38
CA PHE A 67 -6.49 -1.43 -21.56
C PHE A 67 -5.72 -0.46 -20.66
N ASP A 68 -4.98 0.49 -21.23
CA ASP A 68 -4.25 1.51 -20.47
C ASP A 68 -5.20 2.61 -20.00
N VAL A 69 -5.73 2.47 -18.80
CA VAL A 69 -6.73 3.38 -18.23
C VAL A 69 -6.26 4.83 -18.21
N ASN A 70 -4.98 5.05 -17.91
CA ASN A 70 -4.44 6.42 -17.87
C ASN A 70 -4.35 7.06 -19.24
N LYS A 71 -3.93 6.32 -20.27
CA LYS A 71 -3.90 6.82 -21.64
C LYS A 71 -5.30 7.03 -22.23
N GLU A 72 -6.23 6.13 -21.92
CA GLU A 72 -7.61 6.30 -22.38
C GLU A 72 -8.30 7.48 -21.67
N PHE A 73 -8.00 7.74 -20.40
CA PHE A 73 -8.43 8.98 -19.75
C PHE A 73 -7.85 10.23 -20.44
N GLU A 74 -6.54 10.24 -20.76
CA GLU A 74 -5.91 11.36 -21.49
C GLU A 74 -6.62 11.61 -22.83
N LYS A 75 -6.95 10.56 -23.56
CA LYS A 75 -7.67 10.62 -24.84
C LYS A 75 -9.10 11.12 -24.63
N TYR A 76 -9.86 10.49 -23.73
CA TYR A 76 -11.22 10.89 -23.37
C TYR A 76 -11.28 12.37 -22.97
N PHE A 77 -10.39 12.82 -22.11
CA PHE A 77 -10.33 14.21 -21.68
C PHE A 77 -10.07 15.17 -22.86
N ASN A 78 -9.09 14.84 -23.70
CA ASN A 78 -8.72 15.67 -24.83
C ASN A 78 -9.85 15.78 -25.87
N GLU A 79 -10.65 14.73 -26.05
CA GLU A 79 -11.76 14.69 -27.01
C GLU A 79 -13.04 15.29 -26.45
N HIS A 80 -13.34 15.13 -25.17
CA HIS A 80 -14.65 15.46 -24.60
C HIS A 80 -14.64 16.58 -23.57
N LEU A 81 -13.55 16.76 -22.81
CA LEU A 81 -13.50 17.69 -21.69
C LEU A 81 -12.58 18.91 -21.92
N SER A 82 -11.67 18.85 -22.88
CA SER A 82 -10.66 19.87 -23.12
C SER A 82 -11.26 21.27 -23.22
N GLU A 83 -12.30 21.46 -24.02
CA GLU A 83 -12.95 22.80 -24.23
C GLU A 83 -13.63 23.31 -22.93
N LYS A 84 -14.15 22.45 -22.08
CA LYS A 84 -14.69 22.81 -20.74
C LYS A 84 -13.63 23.47 -19.87
N TYR A 85 -12.36 23.07 -20.05
CA TYR A 85 -11.20 23.55 -19.28
C TYR A 85 -10.31 24.51 -20.12
N GLY A 86 -10.89 25.26 -21.05
CA GLY A 86 -10.16 26.29 -21.80
C GLY A 86 -9.23 25.75 -22.90
N GLY A 87 -9.46 24.56 -23.40
CA GLY A 87 -8.69 23.96 -24.50
C GLY A 87 -7.33 23.44 -24.08
N ILE A 88 -7.18 22.97 -22.83
CA ILE A 88 -5.96 22.31 -22.33
C ILE A 88 -5.87 20.84 -22.81
N LYS A 89 -4.68 20.30 -22.71
CA LYS A 89 -4.42 18.85 -22.78
C LYS A 89 -4.07 18.35 -21.40
N ILE A 90 -4.42 17.10 -21.10
CA ILE A 90 -4.02 16.44 -19.85
C ILE A 90 -2.94 15.42 -20.10
N LYS A 91 -2.07 15.23 -19.10
CA LYS A 91 -1.07 14.18 -19.02
C LYS A 91 -1.14 13.56 -17.62
N VAL A 92 -1.38 12.28 -17.51
CA VAL A 92 -1.35 11.57 -16.22
C VAL A 92 0.09 11.24 -15.84
N GLU A 93 0.50 11.68 -14.66
CA GLU A 93 1.76 11.28 -14.01
C GLU A 93 1.43 10.31 -12.88
N TYR A 94 1.59 9.02 -13.17
CA TYR A 94 1.29 7.94 -12.24
C TYR A 94 2.52 7.55 -11.43
N SER A 95 2.34 7.33 -10.14
CA SER A 95 3.38 6.83 -9.23
C SER A 95 2.78 5.92 -8.17
N MET A 96 3.61 5.08 -7.54
CA MET A 96 3.18 4.02 -6.64
C MET A 96 3.74 4.20 -5.22
N TYR A 97 3.03 3.65 -4.25
CA TYR A 97 3.45 3.54 -2.85
C TYR A 97 3.22 2.12 -2.31
N PRO A 98 4.07 1.65 -1.38
CA PRO A 98 3.96 0.30 -0.86
C PRO A 98 3.07 0.17 0.38
N THR A 99 2.77 1.27 1.09
CA THR A 99 1.92 1.27 2.30
C THR A 99 1.18 2.59 2.48
N ASN A 100 0.02 2.57 3.13
CA ASN A 100 -0.74 3.77 3.50
C ASN A 100 0.11 4.74 4.32
N GLU A 101 0.95 4.24 5.22
CA GLU A 101 1.80 5.05 6.10
C GLU A 101 2.89 5.81 5.33
N GLU A 102 3.47 5.20 4.29
CA GLU A 102 4.43 5.87 3.42
C GLU A 102 3.76 6.93 2.55
N MET A 103 2.60 6.62 1.98
CA MET A 103 1.78 7.59 1.24
C MET A 103 1.41 8.78 2.13
N TYR A 104 0.86 8.53 3.33
CA TYR A 104 0.51 9.55 4.31
C TYR A 104 1.71 10.42 4.69
N SER A 105 2.85 9.80 5.01
CA SER A 105 4.09 10.51 5.33
C SER A 105 4.54 11.43 4.20
N LYS A 106 4.40 11.00 2.96
CA LYS A 106 4.81 11.78 1.78
C LYS A 106 3.89 12.96 1.51
N ILE A 107 2.58 12.80 1.73
CA ILE A 107 1.59 13.87 1.65
C ILE A 107 1.84 14.93 2.74
N THR A 108 2.00 14.50 3.98
CA THR A 108 2.17 15.41 5.14
C THR A 108 3.50 16.14 5.15
N ASN A 109 4.57 15.55 4.59
CA ASN A 109 5.86 16.22 4.43
C ASN A 109 5.84 17.36 3.38
N GLY A 110 4.78 17.44 2.54
CA GLY A 110 4.56 18.55 1.62
C GLY A 110 5.61 18.73 0.52
N ALA A 111 6.49 17.72 0.30
CA ALA A 111 7.53 17.80 -0.71
C ALA A 111 6.99 17.64 -2.15
N VAL A 112 5.87 16.94 -2.30
CA VAL A 112 5.20 16.67 -3.58
C VAL A 112 3.70 16.85 -3.37
N SER A 113 3.02 17.47 -4.33
CA SER A 113 1.56 17.48 -4.41
C SER A 113 1.08 16.33 -5.29
N TYR A 114 0.02 15.68 -4.88
CA TYR A 114 -0.72 14.72 -5.70
C TYR A 114 -2.15 15.22 -5.90
N ASP A 115 -2.77 14.81 -7.00
CA ASP A 115 -4.13 15.23 -7.33
C ASP A 115 -5.17 14.15 -6.98
N VAL A 116 -4.80 12.89 -7.15
CA VAL A 116 -5.60 11.73 -6.73
C VAL A 116 -4.73 10.77 -5.93
N ILE A 117 -5.28 10.25 -4.84
CA ILE A 117 -4.71 9.16 -4.04
C ILE A 117 -5.76 8.07 -3.83
N ILE A 118 -5.34 6.84 -3.61
CA ILE A 118 -6.27 5.70 -3.45
C ILE A 118 -5.95 4.93 -2.16
N PRO A 119 -6.16 5.53 -0.98
CA PRO A 119 -5.89 4.89 0.31
C PRO A 119 -7.00 3.93 0.74
N SER A 120 -6.66 3.09 1.72
CA SER A 120 -7.64 2.25 2.40
C SER A 120 -8.48 3.05 3.42
N ASP A 121 -9.63 2.53 3.75
CA ASP A 121 -10.68 3.06 4.60
C ASP A 121 -10.18 3.73 5.90
N TYR A 122 -9.37 3.04 6.72
CA TYR A 122 -8.84 3.59 7.97
C TYR A 122 -7.92 4.81 7.75
N MET A 123 -7.20 4.83 6.62
CA MET A 123 -6.34 5.96 6.27
C MET A 123 -7.17 7.13 5.74
N ILE A 124 -8.25 6.87 5.00
CA ILE A 124 -9.23 7.90 4.61
C ILE A 124 -9.81 8.56 5.87
N GLN A 125 -10.25 7.75 6.85
CA GLN A 125 -10.76 8.25 8.14
C GLN A 125 -9.75 9.16 8.84
N LYS A 126 -8.47 8.75 8.90
CA LYS A 126 -7.38 9.55 9.48
C LYS A 126 -7.19 10.85 8.73
N MET A 127 -7.00 10.78 7.41
CA MET A 127 -6.71 11.95 6.59
C MET A 127 -7.86 12.95 6.57
N GLN A 128 -9.11 12.47 6.60
CA GLN A 128 -10.29 13.32 6.72
C GLN A 128 -10.30 14.05 8.06
N SER A 129 -10.06 13.35 9.18
CA SER A 129 -10.05 13.94 10.52
C SER A 129 -8.96 15.02 10.71
N GLU A 130 -7.89 14.94 9.93
CA GLU A 130 -6.77 15.88 9.93
C GLU A 130 -6.88 17.00 8.87
N GLY A 131 -7.99 17.04 8.09
CA GLY A 131 -8.19 18.05 7.04
C GLY A 131 -7.23 17.90 5.87
N LEU A 132 -6.72 16.70 5.62
CA LEU A 132 -5.80 16.39 4.53
C LEU A 132 -6.50 16.00 3.22
N LEU A 133 -7.83 15.90 3.23
CA LEU A 133 -8.65 15.62 2.05
C LEU A 133 -9.56 16.82 1.75
N LEU A 134 -9.82 17.07 0.47
CA LEU A 134 -10.86 17.97 0.01
C LEU A 134 -12.17 17.21 -0.12
N SER A 135 -13.24 17.78 0.39
CA SER A 135 -14.57 17.26 0.07
C SER A 135 -14.96 17.63 -1.36
N PHE A 136 -15.84 16.85 -1.96
CA PHE A 136 -16.43 17.14 -3.27
C PHE A 136 -17.82 16.53 -3.39
N ASP A 137 -18.65 17.12 -4.26
CA ASP A 137 -19.98 16.59 -4.56
C ASP A 137 -19.85 15.32 -5.44
N THR A 138 -19.93 14.15 -4.80
CA THR A 138 -19.92 12.86 -5.51
C THR A 138 -21.15 12.67 -6.38
N GLY A 139 -22.30 13.24 -6.00
CA GLY A 139 -23.52 13.20 -6.79
C GLY A 139 -23.44 13.94 -8.12
N SER A 140 -22.42 14.83 -8.28
CA SER A 140 -22.15 15.51 -9.55
C SER A 140 -21.33 14.66 -10.54
N LEU A 141 -20.80 13.52 -10.11
CA LEU A 141 -20.09 12.57 -10.97
C LEU A 141 -21.12 11.75 -11.75
N SER A 142 -21.10 11.84 -13.08
CA SER A 142 -22.12 11.17 -13.93
C SER A 142 -22.14 9.65 -13.78
N ASN A 143 -21.02 9.05 -13.40
CA ASN A 143 -20.88 7.60 -13.23
C ASN A 143 -21.03 7.14 -11.77
N TYR A 144 -21.30 8.04 -10.79
CA TYR A 144 -21.41 7.66 -9.39
C TYR A 144 -22.59 6.70 -9.10
N GLY A 145 -23.60 6.72 -9.98
CA GLY A 145 -24.70 5.76 -9.93
C GLY A 145 -24.29 4.30 -10.11
N ASN A 146 -23.09 4.06 -10.66
CA ASN A 146 -22.54 2.71 -10.83
C ASN A 146 -22.01 2.13 -9.49
N ILE A 147 -21.71 2.97 -8.49
CA ILE A 147 -21.27 2.46 -7.17
C ILE A 147 -22.47 1.87 -6.43
N SER A 148 -22.33 0.62 -5.96
CA SER A 148 -23.35 -0.07 -5.17
C SER A 148 -23.67 0.70 -3.88
N GLU A 149 -24.93 0.64 -3.45
CA GLU A 149 -25.36 1.26 -2.19
C GLU A 149 -24.67 0.67 -0.96
N ASP A 150 -24.21 -0.58 -1.02
CA ASP A 150 -23.49 -1.26 0.07
C ASP A 150 -22.13 -0.62 0.37
N PHE A 151 -21.57 0.15 -0.57
CA PHE A 151 -20.31 0.86 -0.43
C PHE A 151 -20.47 2.37 -0.24
N LYS A 152 -21.70 2.85 -0.01
CA LYS A 152 -22.01 4.25 0.30
C LYS A 152 -22.35 4.43 1.76
N GLY A 153 -22.09 5.63 2.30
CA GLY A 153 -22.38 5.93 3.70
C GLY A 153 -21.53 5.11 4.69
N THR A 154 -20.33 4.76 4.30
CA THR A 154 -19.40 3.95 5.10
C THR A 154 -18.93 4.68 6.34
N TYR A 155 -18.40 3.95 7.33
CA TYR A 155 -17.93 4.53 8.59
C TYR A 155 -16.84 5.60 8.42
N TYR A 156 -16.05 5.50 7.35
CA TYR A 156 -14.96 6.44 7.08
C TYR A 156 -15.41 7.66 6.25
N ASP A 157 -16.53 7.58 5.54
CA ASP A 157 -17.12 8.67 4.76
C ASP A 157 -18.66 8.63 4.76
N PRO A 158 -19.31 8.88 5.92
CA PRO A 158 -20.76 8.68 6.09
C PRO A 158 -21.63 9.54 5.14
N ASP A 159 -21.09 10.67 4.70
CA ASP A 159 -21.80 11.61 3.84
C ASP A 159 -21.41 11.46 2.35
N ASN A 160 -20.55 10.50 2.02
CA ASN A 160 -20.02 10.26 0.66
C ASN A 160 -19.41 11.53 0.03
N ARG A 161 -18.56 12.23 0.75
CA ARG A 161 -18.05 13.55 0.34
C ARG A 161 -16.55 13.59 0.10
N TYR A 162 -15.79 12.59 0.54
CA TYR A 162 -14.34 12.62 0.50
C TYR A 162 -13.73 11.53 -0.36
N SER A 163 -14.53 10.51 -0.70
CA SER A 163 -14.04 9.30 -1.33
C SER A 163 -15.03 8.71 -2.33
N VAL A 164 -14.50 8.01 -3.33
CA VAL A 164 -15.27 7.16 -4.24
C VAL A 164 -14.66 5.77 -4.21
N PRO A 165 -15.38 4.73 -3.78
CA PRO A 165 -14.89 3.36 -3.72
C PRO A 165 -14.31 2.90 -5.05
N TYR A 166 -13.15 2.25 -4.99
CA TYR A 166 -12.40 1.77 -6.16
C TYR A 166 -12.39 0.24 -6.22
N THR A 167 -11.93 -0.40 -5.15
CA THR A 167 -11.90 -1.85 -4.98
C THR A 167 -12.17 -2.20 -3.53
N TYR A 168 -12.45 -3.47 -3.28
CA TYR A 168 -12.49 -4.02 -1.93
C TYR A 168 -11.94 -5.44 -1.90
N GLY A 169 -11.60 -5.92 -0.72
CA GLY A 169 -11.10 -7.27 -0.57
C GLY A 169 -10.91 -7.70 0.87
N MET A 170 -10.47 -8.92 1.02
CA MET A 170 -10.16 -9.54 2.31
C MET A 170 -8.80 -10.22 2.27
N LEU A 171 -8.21 -10.38 3.47
CA LEU A 171 -6.99 -11.14 3.66
C LEU A 171 -7.29 -12.63 3.73
N GLY A 172 -6.27 -13.45 3.45
CA GLY A 172 -6.35 -14.87 3.67
C GLY A 172 -4.99 -15.54 3.65
N ILE A 173 -5.01 -16.86 3.55
CA ILE A 173 -3.79 -17.67 3.42
C ILE A 173 -3.76 -18.29 2.03
N ILE A 174 -2.66 -18.01 1.32
CA ILE A 174 -2.29 -18.65 0.06
C ILE A 174 -1.33 -19.80 0.39
N TYR A 175 -1.54 -20.96 -0.22
CA TYR A 175 -0.65 -22.09 -0.04
C TYR A 175 -0.53 -22.95 -1.29
N ASN A 176 0.59 -23.66 -1.43
CA ASN A 176 0.81 -24.63 -2.51
C ASN A 176 0.16 -25.96 -2.13
N LYS A 177 -0.95 -26.35 -2.77
CA LYS A 177 -1.75 -27.54 -2.47
C LYS A 177 -1.05 -28.87 -2.70
N ASP A 178 0.03 -28.88 -3.52
CA ASP A 178 0.80 -30.08 -3.79
C ASP A 178 1.90 -30.33 -2.75
N LYS A 179 2.31 -29.29 -2.00
CA LYS A 179 3.46 -29.33 -1.08
C LYS A 179 3.09 -29.12 0.38
N VAL A 180 1.93 -28.53 0.63
CA VAL A 180 1.37 -28.37 1.99
C VAL A 180 0.43 -29.54 2.25
N ASP A 181 0.64 -30.24 3.38
CA ASP A 181 -0.18 -31.41 3.68
C ASP A 181 -1.65 -31.01 3.92
N PRO A 182 -2.60 -31.74 3.34
CA PRO A 182 -4.03 -31.46 3.50
C PRO A 182 -4.51 -31.43 4.96
N GLU A 183 -3.89 -32.19 5.84
CA GLU A 183 -4.23 -32.21 7.28
C GLU A 183 -3.87 -30.88 7.96
N ASP A 184 -2.82 -30.18 7.50
CA ASP A 184 -2.37 -28.91 8.07
C ASP A 184 -3.27 -27.73 7.66
N VAL A 185 -4.00 -27.83 6.55
CA VAL A 185 -4.93 -26.80 6.05
C VAL A 185 -6.40 -27.09 6.40
N ALA A 186 -6.73 -28.32 6.84
CA ALA A 186 -8.10 -28.76 7.06
C ALA A 186 -8.89 -27.90 8.04
N ASP A 187 -8.22 -27.30 9.01
CA ASP A 187 -8.83 -26.44 10.04
C ASP A 187 -9.02 -24.98 9.57
N LYS A 188 -8.50 -24.59 8.39
CA LYS A 188 -8.56 -23.24 7.84
C LYS A 188 -8.21 -22.16 8.87
N SER A 189 -7.08 -22.33 9.58
CA SER A 189 -6.67 -21.47 10.69
C SER A 189 -5.44 -20.64 10.35
N TRP A 190 -5.33 -19.44 10.93
CA TRP A 190 -4.09 -18.65 10.91
C TRP A 190 -2.90 -19.42 11.50
N ALA A 191 -3.14 -20.47 12.32
CA ALA A 191 -2.08 -21.30 12.91
C ALA A 191 -1.14 -21.92 11.86
N LEU A 192 -1.56 -22.11 10.61
CA LEU A 192 -0.69 -22.58 9.52
C LEU A 192 0.55 -21.68 9.36
N MET A 193 0.41 -20.38 9.54
CA MET A 193 1.51 -19.42 9.45
C MET A 193 2.56 -19.55 10.57
N TRP A 194 2.30 -20.38 11.59
CA TRP A 194 3.19 -20.71 12.70
C TRP A 194 3.64 -22.17 12.68
N ASN A 195 3.35 -22.91 11.61
CA ASN A 195 3.71 -24.34 11.53
C ASN A 195 5.20 -24.48 11.18
N GLU A 196 6.01 -24.92 12.16
CA GLU A 196 7.47 -25.12 12.02
C GLU A 196 7.87 -26.11 10.92
N LYS A 197 6.95 -27.02 10.53
CA LYS A 197 7.14 -27.96 9.42
C LYS A 197 7.50 -27.25 8.11
N TYR A 198 7.00 -26.03 7.90
CA TYR A 198 7.22 -25.22 6.69
C TYR A 198 8.26 -24.11 6.90
N SER A 199 9.12 -24.25 7.92
CA SER A 199 10.16 -23.26 8.23
C SER A 199 11.00 -22.91 7.01
N GLY A 200 11.20 -21.61 6.77
CA GLY A 200 11.92 -21.07 5.62
C GLY A 200 11.09 -20.99 4.31
N ASN A 201 9.80 -21.41 4.35
CA ASN A 201 8.90 -21.39 3.20
C ASN A 201 7.60 -20.60 3.46
N ILE A 202 7.58 -19.79 4.52
CA ILE A 202 6.43 -18.96 4.93
C ILE A 202 6.75 -17.50 4.67
N LEU A 203 5.84 -16.77 4.04
CA LEU A 203 5.93 -15.33 3.80
C LEU A 203 4.91 -14.58 4.64
N GLN A 204 5.31 -13.43 5.18
CA GLN A 204 4.45 -12.55 5.96
C GLN A 204 4.42 -11.16 5.33
N PHE A 205 3.36 -10.39 5.55
CA PHE A 205 3.24 -8.99 5.12
C PHE A 205 4.43 -8.13 5.60
N ASN A 206 4.96 -7.29 4.70
CA ASN A 206 5.88 -6.20 5.07
C ASN A 206 5.11 -4.91 5.38
N ASN A 207 3.94 -5.03 5.96
CA ASN A 207 3.04 -3.99 6.40
C ASN A 207 2.72 -4.23 7.87
N PRO A 208 2.95 -3.26 8.78
CA PRO A 208 2.75 -3.48 10.21
C PRO A 208 1.30 -3.82 10.58
N ARG A 209 0.31 -3.15 9.97
CA ARG A 209 -1.10 -3.39 10.28
C ARG A 209 -1.49 -4.83 9.99
N ASP A 210 -1.22 -5.30 8.78
CA ASP A 210 -1.61 -6.64 8.35
C ASP A 210 -0.79 -7.72 9.04
N ALA A 211 0.53 -7.52 9.21
CA ALA A 211 1.36 -8.47 9.93
C ALA A 211 0.90 -8.68 11.39
N PHE A 212 0.64 -7.59 12.12
CA PHE A 212 0.11 -7.68 13.50
C PHE A 212 -1.29 -8.31 13.52
N ALA A 213 -2.13 -7.98 12.55
CA ALA A 213 -3.50 -8.49 12.49
C ALA A 213 -3.55 -10.02 12.36
N THR A 214 -2.65 -10.65 11.59
CA THR A 214 -2.60 -12.12 11.50
C THR A 214 -2.44 -12.77 12.88
N ALA A 215 -1.58 -12.20 13.75
CA ALA A 215 -1.40 -12.66 15.11
C ALA A 215 -2.60 -12.31 16.01
N MET A 216 -3.22 -11.14 15.81
CA MET A 216 -4.39 -10.70 16.58
C MET A 216 -5.62 -11.55 16.29
N TYR A 217 -5.93 -11.82 15.02
CA TYR A 217 -7.02 -12.73 14.66
C TYR A 217 -6.80 -14.12 15.24
N LYS A 218 -5.57 -14.66 15.07
CA LYS A 218 -5.19 -15.96 15.63
C LYS A 218 -5.44 -16.06 17.14
N GLU A 219 -5.16 -15.01 17.90
CA GLU A 219 -5.28 -14.97 19.36
C GLU A 219 -6.63 -14.38 19.84
N GLY A 220 -7.56 -14.04 18.94
CA GLY A 220 -8.85 -13.41 19.28
C GLY A 220 -8.71 -12.05 19.96
N LEU A 221 -7.72 -11.26 19.54
CA LEU A 221 -7.44 -9.91 20.03
C LEU A 221 -8.08 -8.85 19.07
N SER A 222 -8.58 -7.72 19.63
CA SER A 222 -9.13 -6.66 18.79
C SER A 222 -8.03 -5.97 17.98
N VAL A 223 -8.17 -5.98 16.64
CA VAL A 223 -7.28 -5.29 15.69
C VAL A 223 -7.38 -3.77 15.77
N ASN A 224 -8.38 -3.27 16.52
CA ASN A 224 -8.66 -1.85 16.72
C ASN A 224 -8.37 -1.37 18.15
N SER A 225 -7.68 -2.19 18.95
CA SER A 225 -7.37 -1.84 20.34
C SER A 225 -6.36 -0.70 20.46
N ASP A 226 -6.65 0.28 21.28
CA ASP A 226 -5.69 1.32 21.72
C ASP A 226 -4.82 0.85 22.90
N ASP A 227 -5.09 -0.33 23.48
CA ASP A 227 -4.33 -0.87 24.61
C ASP A 227 -2.95 -1.40 24.17
N PRO A 228 -1.83 -0.80 24.63
CA PRO A 228 -0.49 -1.29 24.29
C PRO A 228 -0.23 -2.76 24.67
N GLU A 229 -0.93 -3.30 25.69
CA GLU A 229 -0.74 -4.71 26.08
C GLU A 229 -1.28 -5.69 25.05
N VAL A 230 -2.32 -5.30 24.30
CA VAL A 230 -2.85 -6.10 23.18
C VAL A 230 -1.80 -6.19 22.07
N TRP A 231 -1.16 -5.09 21.71
CA TRP A 231 -0.09 -5.04 20.72
C TRP A 231 1.17 -5.79 21.16
N ASN A 232 1.51 -5.72 22.46
CA ASN A 232 2.61 -6.51 23.02
C ASN A 232 2.35 -8.02 22.94
N LYS A 233 1.11 -8.48 23.16
CA LYS A 233 0.74 -9.90 22.98
C LYS A 233 0.91 -10.33 21.52
N ALA A 234 0.40 -9.53 20.58
CA ALA A 234 0.57 -9.82 19.16
C ALA A 234 2.06 -9.81 18.74
N LEU A 235 2.88 -8.89 19.29
CA LEU A 235 4.32 -8.88 19.07
C LEU A 235 4.97 -10.19 19.52
N LEU A 236 4.61 -10.72 20.69
CA LEU A 236 5.16 -11.98 21.20
C LEU A 236 4.84 -13.15 20.25
N GLU A 237 3.65 -13.18 19.66
CA GLU A 237 3.30 -14.19 18.65
C GLU A 237 4.13 -14.01 17.36
N LEU A 238 4.27 -12.81 16.86
CA LEU A 238 5.10 -12.53 15.68
C LEU A 238 6.59 -12.84 15.94
N GLN A 239 7.09 -12.65 17.16
CA GLN A 239 8.44 -13.05 17.55
C GLN A 239 8.64 -14.57 17.51
N LYS A 240 7.62 -15.37 17.84
CA LYS A 240 7.64 -16.83 17.68
C LYS A 240 7.62 -17.24 16.21
N GLN A 241 6.87 -16.52 15.39
CA GLN A 241 6.76 -16.77 13.94
C GLN A 241 8.06 -16.42 13.19
N LYS A 242 8.69 -15.32 13.55
CA LYS A 242 9.83 -14.74 12.80
C LYS A 242 10.95 -15.75 12.45
N PRO A 243 11.40 -16.64 13.33
CA PRO A 243 12.46 -17.60 13.03
C PRO A 243 12.13 -18.58 11.90
N ILE A 244 10.85 -18.85 11.65
CA ILE A 244 10.39 -19.80 10.64
C ILE A 244 9.99 -19.12 9.32
N LEU A 245 9.95 -17.79 9.28
CA LEU A 245 9.65 -17.07 8.04
C LEU A 245 10.81 -17.14 7.06
N GLN A 246 10.49 -17.22 5.77
CA GLN A 246 11.42 -16.89 4.70
C GLN A 246 11.70 -15.38 4.66
N GLY A 247 10.66 -14.57 4.83
CA GLY A 247 10.77 -13.12 4.86
C GLY A 247 9.43 -12.39 4.96
N TYR A 248 9.56 -11.08 5.01
CA TYR A 248 8.46 -10.15 4.89
C TYR A 248 8.41 -9.63 3.45
N VAL A 249 7.24 -9.57 2.84
CA VAL A 249 7.05 -9.24 1.41
C VAL A 249 5.93 -8.23 1.20
N ASN A 250 6.04 -7.48 0.13
CA ASN A 250 4.96 -6.81 -0.58
C ASN A 250 4.83 -7.51 -1.95
N ASP A 251 4.94 -6.80 -3.06
CA ASP A 251 4.77 -7.35 -4.43
C ASP A 251 5.79 -8.45 -4.79
N GLU A 252 6.87 -8.63 -4.02
CA GLU A 252 7.79 -9.77 -4.19
C GLU A 252 7.10 -11.14 -3.98
N ILE A 253 5.90 -11.16 -3.41
CA ILE A 253 5.13 -12.38 -3.21
C ILE A 253 4.82 -13.07 -4.54
N PHE A 254 4.46 -12.32 -5.60
CA PHE A 254 4.15 -12.86 -6.91
C PHE A 254 5.25 -13.80 -7.38
N ASN A 255 6.48 -13.29 -7.51
CA ASN A 255 7.62 -14.11 -7.93
C ASN A 255 7.89 -15.30 -7.01
N LYS A 256 7.66 -15.16 -5.69
CA LYS A 256 7.99 -16.20 -4.72
C LYS A 256 6.99 -17.35 -4.70
N MET A 257 5.71 -17.05 -4.83
CA MET A 257 4.66 -18.06 -4.85
C MET A 257 4.55 -18.73 -6.22
N GLU A 258 4.59 -17.97 -7.32
CA GLU A 258 4.50 -18.49 -8.67
C GLU A 258 5.65 -19.42 -9.04
N ASN A 259 6.89 -19.13 -8.61
CA ASN A 259 8.04 -20.00 -8.85
C ASN A 259 8.28 -21.04 -7.74
N GLU A 260 7.34 -21.18 -6.80
CA GLU A 260 7.37 -22.14 -5.69
C GLU A 260 8.58 -22.01 -4.75
N SER A 261 9.21 -20.85 -4.68
CA SER A 261 10.29 -20.59 -3.72
C SER A 261 9.79 -20.36 -2.29
N ALA A 262 8.48 -20.12 -2.14
CA ALA A 262 7.76 -20.16 -0.88
C ALA A 262 6.51 -21.06 -1.05
N LEU A 263 5.96 -21.54 0.06
CA LEU A 263 4.85 -22.50 0.05
C LEU A 263 3.58 -21.96 0.71
N ILE A 264 3.71 -21.00 1.61
CA ILE A 264 2.62 -20.44 2.41
C ILE A 264 2.84 -18.92 2.51
N ALA A 265 1.78 -18.17 2.33
CA ALA A 265 1.78 -16.73 2.51
C ALA A 265 0.46 -16.23 3.12
N SER A 266 0.50 -15.20 3.94
CA SER A 266 -0.67 -14.37 4.21
C SER A 266 -0.71 -13.25 3.17
N TYR A 267 -1.82 -13.10 2.43
CA TYR A 267 -1.95 -12.02 1.45
C TYR A 267 -3.41 -11.77 1.06
N TYR A 268 -3.62 -10.88 0.10
CA TYR A 268 -4.93 -10.43 -0.36
C TYR A 268 -5.52 -11.38 -1.40
N VAL A 269 -6.84 -11.54 -1.37
CA VAL A 269 -7.56 -12.47 -2.26
C VAL A 269 -7.44 -12.11 -3.74
N GLY A 270 -7.40 -10.81 -4.08
CA GLY A 270 -7.24 -10.37 -5.48
C GLY A 270 -5.88 -10.77 -6.05
N ASP A 271 -4.80 -10.48 -5.32
CA ASP A 271 -3.45 -10.88 -5.73
C ASP A 271 -3.31 -12.41 -5.82
N PHE A 272 -4.01 -13.15 -4.94
CA PHE A 272 -4.05 -14.60 -5.04
C PHE A 272 -4.62 -15.05 -6.38
N LEU A 273 -5.72 -14.48 -6.85
CA LEU A 273 -6.32 -14.88 -8.13
C LEU A 273 -5.36 -14.64 -9.30
N THR A 274 -4.68 -13.49 -9.33
CA THR A 274 -3.66 -13.19 -10.34
C THR A 274 -2.51 -14.20 -10.30
N MET A 275 -2.03 -14.58 -9.09
CA MET A 275 -0.99 -15.61 -8.96
C MET A 275 -1.49 -17.01 -9.33
N ALA A 276 -2.74 -17.34 -9.02
CA ALA A 276 -3.32 -18.65 -9.33
C ALA A 276 -3.47 -18.89 -10.84
N ASP A 277 -3.70 -17.83 -11.60
CA ASP A 277 -3.74 -17.92 -13.07
C ASP A 277 -2.37 -18.28 -13.66
N ASN A 278 -1.29 -17.84 -13.03
CA ASN A 278 0.09 -18.18 -13.41
C ASN A 278 0.59 -19.49 -12.77
N GLN A 279 -0.02 -19.93 -11.66
CA GLN A 279 0.43 -21.12 -10.91
C GLN A 279 -0.78 -21.90 -10.35
N GLU A 280 -1.26 -22.89 -11.10
CA GLU A 280 -2.44 -23.71 -10.79
C GLU A 280 -2.39 -24.49 -9.48
N ASN A 281 -1.18 -24.68 -8.91
CA ASN A 281 -1.01 -25.37 -7.63
C ASN A 281 -1.21 -24.47 -6.39
N LEU A 282 -1.51 -23.20 -6.59
CA LEU A 282 -1.89 -22.32 -5.49
C LEU A 282 -3.35 -22.53 -5.10
N ALA A 283 -3.61 -22.46 -3.81
CA ALA A 283 -4.94 -22.48 -3.22
C ALA A 283 -5.06 -21.40 -2.15
N PHE A 284 -6.27 -21.06 -1.79
CA PHE A 284 -6.59 -19.98 -0.85
C PHE A 284 -7.68 -20.41 0.11
N TYR A 285 -7.64 -19.88 1.33
CA TYR A 285 -8.76 -19.90 2.23
C TYR A 285 -8.80 -18.67 3.14
N TYR A 286 -10.01 -18.30 3.55
CA TYR A 286 -10.23 -17.34 4.62
C TYR A 286 -10.10 -18.05 5.97
N PRO A 287 -9.16 -17.63 6.85
CA PRO A 287 -9.04 -18.22 8.19
C PRO A 287 -10.29 -18.05 9.04
N LYS A 288 -10.68 -19.14 9.70
CA LYS A 288 -11.88 -19.22 10.54
C LYS A 288 -11.92 -18.24 11.71
N GLU A 289 -10.77 -17.75 12.15
CA GLU A 289 -10.67 -16.79 13.25
C GLU A 289 -11.08 -15.38 12.81
N GLY A 290 -11.19 -15.13 11.53
CA GLY A 290 -11.50 -13.84 10.94
C GLY A 290 -10.33 -13.20 10.20
N VAL A 291 -10.63 -12.18 9.40
CA VAL A 291 -9.69 -11.49 8.52
C VAL A 291 -10.07 -10.03 8.39
N ASN A 292 -9.10 -9.18 8.03
CA ASN A 292 -9.42 -7.82 7.65
C ASN A 292 -10.26 -7.79 6.37
N TYR A 293 -11.26 -6.94 6.37
CA TYR A 293 -12.01 -6.49 5.21
C TYR A 293 -11.69 -5.02 4.98
N PHE A 294 -11.31 -4.65 3.79
CA PHE A 294 -10.92 -3.28 3.45
C PHE A 294 -11.63 -2.78 2.21
N ILE A 295 -11.79 -1.46 2.15
CA ILE A 295 -12.25 -0.73 0.97
C ILE A 295 -11.18 0.30 0.64
N ASP A 296 -10.63 0.22 -0.58
CA ASP A 296 -9.77 1.26 -1.11
C ASP A 296 -10.59 2.24 -1.94
N ALA A 297 -10.39 3.53 -1.73
CA ALA A 297 -11.20 4.53 -2.40
C ALA A 297 -10.38 5.72 -2.90
N MET A 298 -10.81 6.29 -4.03
CA MET A 298 -10.19 7.44 -4.67
C MET A 298 -10.54 8.72 -3.92
N CYS A 299 -9.52 9.47 -3.50
CA CYS A 299 -9.64 10.71 -2.76
C CYS A 299 -8.86 11.84 -3.43
N ILE A 300 -9.24 13.08 -3.14
CA ILE A 300 -8.54 14.29 -3.56
C ILE A 300 -7.83 14.88 -2.34
N PRO A 301 -6.49 14.81 -2.26
CA PRO A 301 -5.75 15.37 -1.13
C PRO A 301 -5.80 16.90 -1.14
N SER A 302 -5.79 17.53 0.04
CA SER A 302 -5.84 19.00 0.19
C SER A 302 -4.63 19.72 -0.44
N CYS A 303 -3.55 18.98 -0.71
CA CYS A 303 -2.38 19.49 -1.45
C CYS A 303 -2.54 19.44 -2.99
N SER A 304 -3.68 18.96 -3.51
CA SER A 304 -3.92 18.89 -4.95
C SER A 304 -3.75 20.24 -5.63
N SER A 305 -3.07 20.23 -6.77
CA SER A 305 -2.93 21.42 -7.63
C SER A 305 -4.05 21.52 -8.69
N ASN A 306 -4.74 20.41 -8.95
CA ASN A 306 -5.74 20.29 -10.01
C ASN A 306 -7.01 19.56 -9.54
N PRO A 307 -7.67 19.98 -8.44
CA PRO A 307 -8.76 19.21 -7.83
C PRO A 307 -9.97 19.02 -8.76
N HIS A 308 -10.28 19.97 -9.63
CA HIS A 308 -11.35 19.80 -10.62
C HIS A 308 -11.02 18.73 -11.66
N LEU A 309 -9.74 18.63 -12.09
CA LEU A 309 -9.30 17.61 -13.03
C LEU A 309 -9.23 16.23 -12.34
N ALA A 310 -8.93 16.21 -11.05
CA ALA A 310 -9.00 15.00 -10.22
C ALA A 310 -10.43 14.43 -10.18
N LYS A 311 -11.46 15.27 -10.04
CA LYS A 311 -12.87 14.83 -10.13
C LYS A 311 -13.19 14.18 -11.47
N GLU A 312 -12.72 14.75 -12.58
CA GLU A 312 -12.94 14.16 -13.91
C GLU A 312 -12.25 12.79 -14.04
N TYR A 313 -11.04 12.66 -13.49
CA TYR A 313 -10.33 11.37 -13.45
C TYR A 313 -11.10 10.35 -12.63
N ILE A 314 -11.53 10.69 -11.42
CA ILE A 314 -12.31 9.80 -10.55
C ILE A 314 -13.62 9.40 -11.26
N ASN A 315 -14.30 10.31 -11.90
CA ASN A 315 -15.51 10.00 -12.66
C ASN A 315 -15.26 9.05 -13.84
N PHE A 316 -14.12 9.18 -14.51
CA PHE A 316 -13.71 8.27 -15.59
C PHE A 316 -13.39 6.88 -15.04
N MET A 317 -12.66 6.79 -13.92
CA MET A 317 -12.26 5.54 -13.29
C MET A 317 -13.45 4.65 -12.88
N ILE A 318 -14.59 5.24 -12.58
CA ILE A 318 -15.84 4.54 -12.24
C ILE A 318 -16.80 4.38 -13.43
N SER A 319 -16.38 4.74 -14.67
CA SER A 319 -17.12 4.33 -15.87
C SER A 319 -17.06 2.82 -16.04
N GLU A 320 -18.03 2.24 -16.72
CA GLU A 320 -18.06 0.80 -16.97
C GLU A 320 -16.77 0.32 -17.63
N GLU A 321 -16.33 0.98 -18.72
CA GLU A 321 -15.14 0.60 -19.49
C GLU A 321 -13.86 0.58 -18.65
N ALA A 322 -13.59 1.66 -17.90
CA ALA A 322 -12.38 1.76 -17.07
C ALA A 322 -12.44 0.84 -15.84
N ALA A 323 -13.62 0.72 -15.22
CA ALA A 323 -13.80 -0.12 -14.04
C ALA A 323 -13.69 -1.62 -14.39
N VAL A 324 -14.27 -2.06 -15.50
CA VAL A 324 -14.14 -3.44 -16.00
C VAL A 324 -12.68 -3.75 -16.33
N ALA A 325 -11.99 -2.87 -17.06
CA ALA A 325 -10.59 -3.06 -17.39
C ALA A 325 -9.70 -3.18 -16.14
N ASN A 326 -9.92 -2.33 -15.14
CA ASN A 326 -9.20 -2.42 -13.87
C ASN A 326 -9.51 -3.73 -13.13
N ALA A 327 -10.78 -4.10 -13.00
CA ALA A 327 -11.17 -5.31 -12.27
C ALA A 327 -10.60 -6.58 -12.90
N LEU A 328 -10.59 -6.66 -14.23
CA LEU A 328 -9.98 -7.78 -14.99
C LEU A 328 -8.47 -7.86 -14.79
N TYR A 329 -7.80 -6.70 -14.78
CA TYR A 329 -6.33 -6.66 -14.70
C TYR A 329 -5.81 -6.92 -13.28
N ILE A 330 -6.45 -6.31 -12.26
CA ILE A 330 -5.96 -6.37 -10.89
C ILE A 330 -6.53 -7.54 -10.06
N GLY A 331 -7.59 -8.22 -10.55
CA GLY A 331 -8.18 -9.39 -9.89
C GLY A 331 -8.96 -9.09 -8.60
N TYR A 332 -9.15 -7.83 -8.21
CA TYR A 332 -9.87 -7.46 -6.99
C TYR A 332 -11.36 -7.29 -7.23
N ALA A 333 -12.15 -7.53 -6.19
CA ALA A 333 -13.58 -7.28 -6.22
C ALA A 333 -13.89 -5.79 -6.41
N SER A 334 -14.87 -5.52 -7.26
CA SER A 334 -15.29 -4.16 -7.59
C SER A 334 -16.55 -3.75 -6.84
N PRO A 335 -16.62 -2.56 -6.25
CA PRO A 335 -17.85 -1.98 -5.71
C PRO A 335 -18.78 -1.41 -6.79
N ASN A 336 -18.40 -1.52 -8.06
CA ASN A 336 -19.12 -0.97 -9.22
C ASN A 336 -20.06 -2.01 -9.81
N THR A 337 -21.36 -1.74 -9.76
CA THR A 337 -22.40 -2.67 -10.25
C THR A 337 -22.27 -2.94 -11.75
N ALA A 338 -21.79 -1.96 -12.53
CA ALA A 338 -21.57 -2.18 -13.95
C ALA A 338 -20.47 -3.22 -14.23
N VAL A 339 -19.52 -3.41 -13.31
CA VAL A 339 -18.52 -4.50 -13.38
C VAL A 339 -19.15 -5.82 -13.00
N VAL A 340 -19.84 -5.87 -11.85
CA VAL A 340 -20.42 -7.10 -11.30
C VAL A 340 -21.46 -7.70 -12.25
N GLU A 341 -22.18 -6.86 -13.00
CA GLU A 341 -23.21 -7.26 -13.97
C GLU A 341 -22.65 -7.42 -15.40
N ASN A 342 -21.37 -7.11 -15.65
CA ASN A 342 -20.77 -7.17 -16.99
C ASN A 342 -20.53 -8.62 -17.42
N GLU A 343 -21.10 -9.03 -18.57
CA GLU A 343 -20.97 -10.40 -19.07
C GLU A 343 -19.53 -10.79 -19.38
N GLU A 344 -18.73 -9.88 -19.96
CA GLU A 344 -17.33 -10.14 -20.29
C GLU A 344 -16.48 -10.34 -19.02
N TYR A 345 -16.71 -9.53 -17.99
CA TYR A 345 -16.06 -9.69 -16.68
C TYR A 345 -16.42 -11.03 -16.03
N ILE A 346 -17.71 -11.38 -16.01
CA ILE A 346 -18.17 -12.64 -15.44
C ILE A 346 -17.55 -13.83 -16.19
N GLU A 347 -17.58 -13.81 -17.53
CA GLU A 347 -16.99 -14.88 -18.34
C GLU A 347 -15.48 -15.02 -18.08
N ALA A 348 -14.74 -13.91 -18.02
CA ALA A 348 -13.30 -13.92 -17.71
C ALA A 348 -13.02 -14.47 -16.31
N MET A 349 -13.83 -14.11 -15.29
CA MET A 349 -13.67 -14.65 -13.94
C MET A 349 -13.95 -16.15 -13.84
N LEU A 350 -14.77 -16.70 -14.74
CA LEU A 350 -15.02 -18.15 -14.83
C LEU A 350 -13.88 -18.90 -15.53
N GLU A 351 -13.05 -18.19 -16.30
CA GLU A 351 -11.89 -18.78 -17.01
C GLU A 351 -10.62 -18.84 -16.13
N TYR A 352 -10.59 -18.17 -14.96
CA TYR A 352 -9.48 -18.29 -14.04
C TYR A 352 -9.21 -19.75 -13.67
N SER A 353 -7.93 -20.11 -13.57
CA SER A 353 -7.49 -21.48 -13.24
C SER A 353 -7.84 -21.91 -11.81
N TYR A 354 -8.44 -21.03 -11.01
CA TYR A 354 -8.85 -21.29 -9.63
C TYR A 354 -10.10 -22.17 -9.58
N GLU A 355 -9.98 -23.29 -8.87
CA GLU A 355 -11.09 -24.12 -8.43
C GLU A 355 -10.97 -24.35 -6.92
N GLY A 356 -11.86 -23.71 -6.18
CA GLY A 356 -11.94 -23.83 -4.72
C GLY A 356 -12.59 -25.13 -4.27
N GLU A 357 -12.74 -25.25 -2.95
CA GLU A 357 -13.48 -26.36 -2.37
C GLU A 357 -14.93 -26.34 -2.87
N ASN A 358 -15.45 -27.52 -3.23
CA ASN A 358 -16.79 -27.71 -3.80
C ASN A 358 -17.01 -27.09 -5.19
N GLY A 359 -15.96 -26.79 -5.93
CA GLY A 359 -16.05 -26.25 -7.29
C GLY A 359 -16.32 -24.75 -7.33
N GLU A 360 -16.02 -24.01 -6.25
CA GLU A 360 -16.10 -22.55 -6.20
C GLU A 360 -15.14 -21.95 -7.24
N ASN A 361 -15.66 -21.08 -8.11
CA ASN A 361 -14.86 -20.35 -9.10
C ASN A 361 -14.36 -18.99 -8.55
N ALA A 362 -13.53 -18.28 -9.33
CA ALA A 362 -12.96 -17.01 -8.91
C ALA A 362 -14.01 -15.92 -8.63
N TYR A 363 -15.08 -15.87 -9.42
CA TYR A 363 -16.20 -14.93 -9.19
C TYR A 363 -16.89 -15.22 -7.84
N GLU A 364 -17.17 -16.50 -7.57
CA GLU A 364 -17.79 -16.91 -6.31
C GLU A 364 -16.88 -16.66 -5.11
N LEU A 365 -15.59 -16.87 -5.24
CA LEU A 365 -14.61 -16.55 -4.19
C LEU A 365 -14.66 -15.07 -3.78
N LEU A 366 -14.77 -14.16 -4.76
CA LEU A 366 -14.80 -12.72 -4.49
C LEU A 366 -16.15 -12.21 -3.97
N TYR A 367 -17.27 -12.74 -4.50
CA TYR A 367 -18.57 -12.12 -4.29
C TYR A 367 -19.54 -12.92 -3.40
N ASN A 368 -19.34 -14.25 -3.23
CA ASN A 368 -20.18 -15.07 -2.35
C ASN A 368 -19.66 -15.11 -0.90
N ASN A 369 -18.37 -14.84 -0.70
CA ASN A 369 -17.75 -14.76 0.62
C ASN A 369 -17.89 -13.33 1.16
N THR A 370 -19.00 -13.04 1.83
CA THR A 370 -19.20 -11.70 2.39
C THR A 370 -18.38 -11.47 3.65
N PRO A 371 -17.97 -10.21 3.95
CA PRO A 371 -17.26 -9.90 5.19
C PRO A 371 -17.94 -10.42 6.45
N ASP A 372 -19.27 -10.37 6.51
CA ASP A 372 -20.06 -10.85 7.64
C ASP A 372 -19.98 -12.37 7.81
N THR A 373 -20.03 -13.14 6.73
CA THR A 373 -19.93 -14.60 6.79
C THR A 373 -18.54 -15.06 7.15
N VAL A 374 -17.51 -14.45 6.57
CA VAL A 374 -16.10 -14.77 6.83
C VAL A 374 -15.70 -14.40 8.27
N ASN A 375 -16.19 -13.26 8.76
CA ASN A 375 -15.84 -12.73 10.07
C ASN A 375 -16.86 -13.09 11.19
N ALA A 376 -17.82 -13.96 10.93
CA ALA A 376 -18.89 -14.27 11.89
C ALA A 376 -18.38 -14.67 13.28
N TYR A 377 -17.32 -15.47 13.35
CA TYR A 377 -16.68 -15.83 14.62
C TYR A 377 -16.01 -14.62 15.27
N TYR A 378 -15.17 -13.91 14.54
CA TYR A 378 -14.43 -12.74 15.08
C TYR A 378 -15.38 -11.65 15.57
N ASN A 379 -16.41 -11.33 14.79
CA ASN A 379 -17.43 -10.35 15.15
C ASN A 379 -18.17 -10.75 16.46
N SER A 380 -18.34 -12.05 16.71
CA SER A 380 -18.95 -12.54 17.95
C SER A 380 -18.10 -12.31 19.20
N LEU A 381 -16.78 -12.09 19.05
CA LEU A 381 -15.90 -11.76 20.17
C LEU A 381 -16.02 -10.30 20.62
N PHE A 382 -16.51 -9.42 19.72
CA PHE A 382 -16.59 -7.97 19.94
C PHE A 382 -18.00 -7.44 19.61
N PRO A 383 -19.04 -7.90 20.32
CA PRO A 383 -20.43 -7.63 19.95
C PRO A 383 -20.85 -6.16 20.09
N ASP A 384 -20.06 -5.35 20.81
CA ASP A 384 -20.29 -3.91 21.00
C ASP A 384 -19.55 -3.04 19.97
N GLU A 385 -18.69 -3.62 19.14
CA GLU A 385 -17.97 -2.93 18.06
C GLU A 385 -18.75 -3.06 16.73
N ILE A 386 -18.79 -1.98 15.97
CA ILE A 386 -19.31 -2.00 14.60
C ILE A 386 -18.19 -2.47 13.69
N ASP A 387 -18.41 -3.51 12.90
CA ASP A 387 -17.42 -4.09 11.97
C ASP A 387 -16.03 -4.27 12.61
N PRO A 388 -15.90 -5.06 13.67
CA PRO A 388 -14.65 -5.16 14.43
C PRO A 388 -13.48 -5.70 13.61
N ALA A 389 -13.75 -6.39 12.51
CA ALA A 389 -12.73 -6.88 11.60
C ALA A 389 -12.15 -5.80 10.66
N CYS A 390 -12.86 -4.67 10.45
CA CYS A 390 -12.35 -3.55 9.68
C CYS A 390 -11.39 -2.71 10.51
N TYR A 391 -10.30 -2.26 9.89
CA TYR A 391 -9.36 -1.39 10.59
C TYR A 391 -9.97 -0.01 10.87
N ARG A 392 -9.57 0.59 12.00
CA ARG A 392 -9.87 1.98 12.37
C ARG A 392 -8.58 2.79 12.40
N SER A 393 -8.70 4.10 12.22
CA SER A 393 -7.58 4.99 12.45
C SER A 393 -7.22 5.03 13.93
N PHE A 394 -5.94 5.14 14.23
CA PHE A 394 -5.42 5.25 15.58
C PHE A 394 -4.98 6.67 15.92
N SER A 395 -4.90 6.95 17.21
CA SER A 395 -4.19 8.13 17.69
C SER A 395 -2.72 8.08 17.27
N ASP A 396 -2.08 9.25 17.18
CA ASP A 396 -0.64 9.33 16.85
C ASP A 396 0.23 8.58 17.86
N GLU A 397 -0.21 8.50 19.14
CA GLU A 397 0.50 7.76 20.18
C GLU A 397 0.44 6.25 19.91
N THR A 398 -0.75 5.71 19.64
CA THR A 398 -0.94 4.30 19.30
C THR A 398 -0.17 3.94 18.03
N GLN A 399 -0.27 4.77 16.98
CA GLN A 399 0.45 4.54 15.72
C GLN A 399 1.98 4.54 15.91
N LYS A 400 2.52 5.46 16.72
CA LYS A 400 3.96 5.46 17.07
C LYS A 400 4.37 4.21 17.83
N ASN A 401 3.53 3.72 18.74
CA ASN A 401 3.78 2.47 19.46
C ASN A 401 3.83 1.30 18.48
N ILE A 402 2.85 1.15 17.60
CA ILE A 402 2.81 0.09 16.57
C ILE A 402 4.08 0.10 15.73
N ASN A 403 4.46 1.27 15.23
CA ASN A 403 5.65 1.43 14.41
C ASN A 403 6.93 1.06 15.19
N ALA A 404 7.03 1.43 16.46
CA ALA A 404 8.16 1.08 17.31
C ALA A 404 8.25 -0.43 17.57
N LEU A 405 7.12 -1.10 17.80
CA LEU A 405 7.04 -2.55 17.96
C LEU A 405 7.43 -3.27 16.66
N TRP A 406 6.95 -2.79 15.51
CA TRP A 406 7.33 -3.31 14.19
C TRP A 406 8.83 -3.21 13.92
N GLU A 407 9.41 -2.04 14.17
CA GLU A 407 10.85 -1.84 14.04
C GLU A 407 11.64 -2.75 15.00
N SER A 408 11.15 -2.96 16.23
CA SER A 408 11.79 -3.86 17.18
C SER A 408 11.73 -5.31 16.71
N LEU A 409 10.59 -5.74 16.16
CA LEU A 409 10.42 -7.06 15.56
C LEU A 409 11.42 -7.27 14.42
N LYS A 410 11.49 -6.33 13.48
CA LYS A 410 12.40 -6.45 12.32
C LYS A 410 13.88 -6.45 12.72
N LYS A 411 14.25 -5.70 13.73
CA LYS A 411 15.64 -5.62 14.25
C LYS A 411 16.02 -6.79 15.16
N SER A 412 15.07 -7.50 15.74
CA SER A 412 15.37 -8.66 16.61
C SER A 412 16.17 -9.70 15.82
N SER A 413 17.32 -10.13 16.35
CA SER A 413 18.13 -11.16 15.69
C SER A 413 17.41 -12.51 15.75
N THR A 414 17.26 -13.16 14.60
CA THR A 414 16.81 -14.55 14.51
C THR A 414 17.98 -15.53 14.67
N THR A 415 19.23 -15.01 14.77
CA THR A 415 20.42 -15.84 14.85
C THR A 415 20.62 -16.35 16.28
N GLU A 416 20.72 -17.66 16.42
CA GLU A 416 21.14 -18.31 17.65
C GLU A 416 22.44 -17.69 18.18
N PRO A 417 22.59 -17.43 19.49
CA PRO A 417 23.77 -16.77 20.06
C PRO A 417 25.10 -17.43 19.65
N TRP A 418 25.10 -18.73 19.40
CA TRP A 418 26.28 -19.46 18.94
C TRP A 418 26.76 -19.06 17.53
N ILE A 419 25.87 -18.56 16.65
CA ILE A 419 26.24 -18.08 15.30
C ILE A 419 27.12 -16.85 15.41
N HIS A 420 26.83 -15.94 16.35
CA HIS A 420 27.69 -14.78 16.60
C HIS A 420 29.06 -15.21 17.16
N VAL A 421 29.10 -16.26 17.99
CA VAL A 421 30.34 -16.83 18.49
C VAL A 421 31.15 -17.45 17.35
N VAL A 422 30.51 -18.23 16.47
CA VAL A 422 31.17 -18.84 15.30
C VAL A 422 31.67 -17.77 14.33
N SER A 423 30.85 -16.76 14.02
CA SER A 423 31.26 -15.64 13.17
C SER A 423 32.46 -14.90 13.77
N GLY A 424 32.45 -14.63 15.06
CA GLY A 424 33.58 -14.04 15.78
C GLY A 424 34.86 -14.88 15.70
N LEU A 425 34.74 -16.21 15.83
CA LEU A 425 35.88 -17.14 15.69
C LEU A 425 36.45 -17.17 14.27
N ILE A 426 35.58 -17.11 13.25
CA ILE A 426 36.02 -17.03 11.83
C ILE A 426 36.81 -15.74 11.59
N VAL A 427 36.27 -14.58 12.03
CA VAL A 427 36.97 -13.29 11.90
C VAL A 427 38.32 -13.30 12.63
N ALA A 428 38.35 -13.83 13.86
CA ALA A 428 39.60 -13.96 14.62
C ALA A 428 40.61 -14.87 13.91
N SER A 429 40.15 -15.97 13.31
CA SER A 429 41.00 -16.88 12.53
C SER A 429 41.62 -16.20 11.29
N VAL A 430 40.79 -15.44 10.54
CA VAL A 430 41.27 -14.68 9.37
C VAL A 430 42.34 -13.63 9.77
N LEU A 431 42.08 -12.88 10.85
CA LEU A 431 43.02 -11.89 11.36
C LEU A 431 44.36 -12.55 11.80
N THR A 432 44.27 -13.71 12.47
CA THR A 432 45.41 -14.47 12.91
C THR A 432 46.26 -14.96 11.71
N LEU A 433 45.59 -15.43 10.64
CA LEU A 433 46.27 -15.83 9.39
C LEU A 433 46.94 -14.65 8.68
N GLU A 434 46.32 -13.46 8.68
CA GLU A 434 46.89 -12.25 8.11
C GLU A 434 48.16 -11.81 8.90
N VAL A 435 48.08 -11.79 10.23
CA VAL A 435 49.22 -11.48 11.09
C VAL A 435 50.35 -12.49 10.87
N TYR A 436 50.02 -13.79 10.83
CA TYR A 436 51.00 -14.85 10.55
C TYR A 436 51.63 -14.72 9.18
N SER A 437 50.83 -14.44 8.14
CA SER A 437 51.32 -14.18 6.78
C SER A 437 52.28 -13.00 6.73
N THR A 438 51.94 -11.90 7.42
CA THR A 438 52.75 -10.67 7.48
C THR A 438 54.08 -10.93 8.25
N TYR A 439 53.99 -11.69 9.35
CA TYR A 439 55.19 -12.10 10.12
C TYR A 439 56.13 -12.99 9.30
N THR A 440 55.61 -13.97 8.58
CA THR A 440 56.41 -14.87 7.74
C THR A 440 57.02 -14.14 6.54
N LYS A 441 56.30 -13.18 5.92
CA LYS A 441 56.88 -12.29 4.89
C LYS A 441 58.03 -11.42 5.44
N LYS A 442 57.89 -10.83 6.62
CA LYS A 442 58.96 -10.08 7.30
C LYS A 442 60.16 -10.96 7.58
N LYS A 443 59.95 -12.20 8.10
CA LYS A 443 61.03 -13.14 8.41
C LYS A 443 61.78 -13.59 7.15
N ARG A 444 61.09 -13.83 6.03
CA ARG A 444 61.73 -14.14 4.73
C ARG A 444 62.50 -12.97 4.20
N SER A 445 62.01 -11.74 4.26
CA SER A 445 62.72 -10.51 3.86
C SER A 445 63.98 -10.29 4.69
N HIS A 446 63.93 -10.55 6.00
CA HIS A 446 65.10 -10.42 6.87
C HIS A 446 66.16 -11.48 6.56
N SER A 447 65.79 -12.73 6.32
CA SER A 447 66.69 -13.81 5.91
C SER A 447 67.38 -13.53 4.56
N TYR A 448 66.61 -12.95 3.61
CA TYR A 448 67.16 -12.53 2.30
C TYR A 448 68.21 -11.42 2.45
N ARG A 449 67.98 -10.40 3.28
CA ARG A 449 68.94 -9.31 3.57
C ARG A 449 70.19 -9.80 4.28
N LEU A 450 70.09 -10.79 5.14
CA LEU A 450 71.30 -11.38 5.80
C LEU A 450 72.11 -12.20 4.83
N ARG A 451 71.50 -12.99 3.92
CA ARG A 451 72.23 -13.72 2.87
C ARG A 451 72.92 -12.79 1.88
N ASP A 452 72.36 -11.66 1.52
CA ASP A 452 72.92 -10.68 0.62
C ASP A 452 74.12 -9.94 1.26
N LYS A 453 74.03 -9.64 2.57
CA LYS A 453 75.14 -9.10 3.35
C LYS A 453 76.30 -10.08 3.50
N GLN A 454 76.06 -11.39 3.63
CA GLN A 454 77.09 -12.42 3.68
C GLN A 454 77.79 -12.57 2.30
N LYS A 455 77.04 -12.58 1.20
CA LYS A 455 77.64 -12.61 -0.15
C LYS A 455 78.49 -11.41 -0.47
N LYS A 456 78.14 -10.22 0.01
CA LYS A 456 78.98 -8.99 -0.15
C LYS A 456 80.22 -8.91 0.74
N LYS A 457 80.35 -9.78 1.75
CA LYS A 457 81.57 -9.89 2.61
C LYS A 457 82.53 -10.95 2.12
N THR A 458 82.14 -11.82 1.20
CA THR A 458 82.98 -12.92 0.66
C THR A 458 83.32 -12.71 -0.79
N ALA A 459 82.95 -11.57 -1.41
CA ALA A 459 83.48 -11.03 -2.66
C ALA A 459 84.34 -9.82 -2.39
#